data_9c67fdd63774d01b4e1568caee1bf87a
#
_entry.id   9c67fdd63774d01b4e1568caee1bf87a
#
_cell.length_a   1.000
_cell.length_b   1.000
_cell.length_c   1.000
_cell.angle_alpha   90.00
_cell.angle_beta   90.00
_cell.angle_gamma   90.00
#
_symmetry.space_group_name_H-M   'P 1'
#
loop_
_entity.id
_entity.type
_entity.pdbx_description
1 polymer ?
#
loop_
_entity_poly.entity_id
_entity_poly.type
_entity_poly.pdbx_seq_one_letter_code
_entity_poly.pdbx_strand_id
1 'polypeptide(L)'
;VASADIAAQAAVDWRAWHSGYEDPDSELGRRLALVRAQLRAALDRAQPGPIRLISVCAGQGHDVIGVLTEHPRREDVTARLVELDAENVTLAQGAARAAGLDAVEVVAADASITDAYVGAVPADVVLVCGVFGNIAAADVAATIDHLVQLCAPQATVIWTRHRRAPDLVPHIRTAFEACGFEEIAFAEAPPFGVGTNRLQAAPRPLQPGLKMFDFIGYEALWPHLSASERAALGPLFRLESSPVELVEAVRAMPLGLPSDRTVEGMLLEARGTSAAKHLLLAQLLAKRAPATAPALVHRVYRLDRARARELFGDAIAETVPSEGLVDVHRYLTIVLEGQRISVDATVPGPPWDGRTP
;
A
#
# COMPACT_ATOMS: atom_id res chain seq x y z
N VAL A 1 3.20 20.84 -25.03
CA VAL A 1 1.93 20.11 -25.26
C VAL A 1 2.13 18.63 -24.90
N ALA A 2 3.32 18.06 -25.12
CA ALA A 2 3.59 16.63 -24.81
C ALA A 2 3.78 16.30 -23.32
N SER A 3 3.97 17.29 -22.42
CA SER A 3 4.19 17.03 -21.00
C SER A 3 2.90 16.93 -20.16
N ALA A 4 1.78 17.43 -20.69
CA ALA A 4 0.49 17.33 -19.99
C ALA A 4 -0.18 15.95 -20.17
N ASP A 5 0.07 15.29 -21.32
CA ASP A 5 -0.51 13.98 -21.62
C ASP A 5 0.16 12.83 -20.84
N ILE A 6 1.42 13.00 -20.41
CA ILE A 6 2.14 11.98 -19.62
C ILE A 6 1.70 12.00 -18.15
N ALA A 7 1.34 13.17 -17.62
CA ALA A 7 0.86 13.31 -16.25
C ALA A 7 -0.54 12.71 -16.04
N ALA A 8 -1.39 12.72 -17.07
CA ALA A 8 -2.73 12.13 -17.04
C ALA A 8 -2.73 10.60 -17.14
N GLN A 9 -1.61 9.97 -17.56
CA GLN A 9 -1.48 8.52 -17.69
C GLN A 9 -0.96 7.82 -16.42
N ALA A 10 -0.59 8.53 -15.38
CA ALA A 10 0.11 7.99 -14.23
C ALA A 10 -0.74 7.83 -12.95
N ALA A 11 -1.97 8.32 -12.91
CA ALA A 11 -2.90 7.97 -11.83
C ALA A 11 -3.43 6.56 -12.10
N VAL A 12 -3.30 5.65 -11.11
CA VAL A 12 -3.93 4.33 -11.22
C VAL A 12 -5.42 4.52 -11.35
N ASP A 13 -5.96 4.19 -12.53
CA ASP A 13 -7.40 4.12 -12.73
C ASP A 13 -7.94 2.85 -12.05
N TRP A 14 -8.28 2.99 -10.79
CA TRP A 14 -8.83 1.88 -9.99
C TRP A 14 -10.10 1.31 -10.58
N ARG A 15 -10.88 2.11 -11.30
CA ARG A 15 -12.07 1.65 -12.01
C ARG A 15 -11.70 0.73 -13.17
N ALA A 16 -10.77 1.15 -14.02
CA ALA A 16 -10.27 0.30 -15.10
C ALA A 16 -9.62 -0.98 -14.55
N TRP A 17 -8.91 -0.89 -13.41
CA TRP A 17 -8.36 -2.07 -12.74
C TRP A 17 -9.46 -3.04 -12.28
N HIS A 18 -10.58 -2.55 -11.76
CA HIS A 18 -11.71 -3.38 -11.33
C HIS A 18 -12.45 -4.05 -12.51
N SER A 19 -12.35 -3.55 -13.74
CA SER A 19 -12.97 -4.21 -14.91
C SER A 19 -12.49 -5.65 -15.13
N GLY A 20 -11.28 -5.98 -14.64
CA GLY A 20 -10.77 -7.35 -14.66
C GLY A 20 -11.61 -8.35 -13.85
N TYR A 21 -12.49 -7.91 -12.95
CA TYR A 21 -13.42 -8.80 -12.23
C TYR A 21 -14.63 -9.23 -13.05
N GLU A 22 -14.91 -8.56 -14.16
CA GLU A 22 -16.03 -8.89 -15.08
C GLU A 22 -15.72 -10.15 -15.91
N ASP A 23 -14.42 -10.43 -16.12
CA ASP A 23 -13.96 -11.64 -16.80
C ASP A 23 -13.60 -12.75 -15.78
N PRO A 24 -14.40 -13.82 -15.66
CA PRO A 24 -14.13 -14.91 -14.73
C PRO A 24 -12.84 -15.68 -15.01
N ASP A 25 -12.33 -15.64 -16.25
CA ASP A 25 -11.10 -16.31 -16.65
C ASP A 25 -9.86 -15.43 -16.45
N SER A 26 -10.04 -14.16 -16.11
CA SER A 26 -8.94 -13.26 -15.73
C SER A 26 -8.28 -13.69 -14.41
N GLU A 27 -7.07 -13.18 -14.15
CA GLU A 27 -6.40 -13.39 -12.85
C GLU A 27 -7.26 -12.87 -11.69
N LEU A 28 -7.90 -11.70 -11.86
CA LEU A 28 -8.75 -11.08 -10.86
C LEU A 28 -10.07 -11.81 -10.69
N GLY A 29 -10.68 -12.28 -11.77
CA GLY A 29 -11.91 -13.08 -11.73
C GLY A 29 -11.71 -14.40 -10.99
N ARG A 30 -10.62 -15.12 -11.26
CA ARG A 30 -10.28 -16.37 -10.53
C ARG A 30 -10.02 -16.10 -9.05
N ARG A 31 -9.30 -15.01 -8.72
CA ARG A 31 -9.10 -14.57 -7.33
C ARG A 31 -10.42 -14.29 -6.63
N LEU A 32 -11.31 -13.53 -7.28
CA LEU A 32 -12.63 -13.20 -6.74
C LEU A 32 -13.48 -14.45 -6.46
N ALA A 33 -13.45 -15.42 -7.37
CA ALA A 33 -14.19 -16.70 -7.19
C ALA A 33 -13.72 -17.43 -5.92
N LEU A 34 -12.40 -17.48 -5.67
CA LEU A 34 -11.86 -18.07 -4.43
C LEU A 34 -12.23 -17.28 -3.18
N VAL A 35 -12.14 -15.94 -3.21
CA VAL A 35 -12.55 -15.10 -2.08
C VAL A 35 -14.02 -15.32 -1.76
N ARG A 36 -14.91 -15.33 -2.77
CA ARG A 36 -16.34 -15.60 -2.60
C ARG A 36 -16.60 -17.00 -2.01
N ALA A 37 -15.85 -18.01 -2.44
CA ALA A 37 -15.98 -19.37 -1.88
C ALA A 37 -15.59 -19.40 -0.40
N GLN A 38 -14.47 -18.74 -0.02
CA GLN A 38 -14.05 -18.65 1.37
C GLN A 38 -15.04 -17.85 2.23
N LEU A 39 -15.59 -16.77 1.68
CA LEU A 39 -16.60 -15.96 2.38
C LEU A 39 -17.89 -16.76 2.62
N ARG A 40 -18.41 -17.46 1.60
CA ARG A 40 -19.57 -18.38 1.76
C ARG A 40 -19.30 -19.39 2.88
N ALA A 41 -18.15 -20.05 2.85
CA ALA A 41 -17.79 -21.02 3.86
C ALA A 41 -17.62 -20.40 5.26
N ALA A 42 -17.20 -19.13 5.38
CA ALA A 42 -17.14 -18.41 6.65
C ALA A 42 -18.53 -18.12 7.20
N LEU A 43 -19.45 -17.65 6.36
CA LEU A 43 -20.86 -17.39 6.72
C LEU A 43 -21.62 -18.68 7.10
N ASP A 44 -21.38 -19.79 6.38
CA ASP A 44 -21.97 -21.09 6.69
C ASP A 44 -21.51 -21.64 8.06
N ARG A 45 -20.24 -21.35 8.42
CA ARG A 45 -19.68 -21.79 9.72
C ARG A 45 -19.98 -20.86 10.89
N ALA A 46 -20.45 -19.64 10.61
CA ALA A 46 -20.77 -18.69 11.66
C ALA A 46 -21.93 -19.21 12.54
N GLN A 47 -21.84 -18.91 13.84
CA GLN A 47 -22.88 -19.29 14.80
C GLN A 47 -24.24 -18.75 14.36
N PRO A 48 -25.35 -19.41 14.71
CA PRO A 48 -26.69 -18.88 14.48
C PRO A 48 -26.86 -17.49 15.11
N GLY A 49 -27.52 -16.58 14.39
CA GLY A 49 -27.78 -15.22 14.84
C GLY A 49 -27.04 -14.16 14.00
N PRO A 50 -27.00 -12.90 14.46
CA PRO A 50 -26.42 -11.80 13.72
C PRO A 50 -24.93 -12.01 13.45
N ILE A 51 -24.48 -11.62 12.24
CA ILE A 51 -23.10 -11.68 11.78
C ILE A 51 -22.66 -10.27 11.43
N ARG A 52 -21.55 -9.80 12.00
CA ARG A 52 -20.91 -8.55 11.60
C ARG A 52 -19.75 -8.81 10.66
N LEU A 53 -19.74 -8.09 9.54
CA LEU A 53 -18.71 -8.21 8.52
C LEU A 53 -18.04 -6.87 8.25
N ILE A 54 -16.72 -6.86 8.14
CA ILE A 54 -15.93 -5.69 7.72
C ILE A 54 -15.15 -6.06 6.45
N SER A 55 -15.14 -5.16 5.45
CA SER A 55 -14.25 -5.23 4.30
C SER A 55 -13.35 -4.00 4.26
N VAL A 56 -12.04 -4.23 4.32
CA VAL A 56 -10.97 -3.21 4.31
C VAL A 56 -10.55 -2.95 2.88
N CYS A 57 -10.57 -1.71 2.40
CA CYS A 57 -10.33 -1.32 1.01
C CYS A 57 -11.26 -2.11 0.07
N ALA A 58 -12.56 -1.93 0.26
CA ALA A 58 -13.59 -2.81 -0.32
C ALA A 58 -13.74 -2.66 -1.84
N GLY A 59 -13.18 -1.62 -2.45
CA GLY A 59 -13.39 -1.32 -3.86
C GLY A 59 -14.88 -1.20 -4.19
N GLN A 60 -15.32 -1.88 -5.24
CA GLN A 60 -16.73 -1.92 -5.66
C GLN A 60 -17.56 -2.98 -4.91
N GLY A 61 -16.99 -3.66 -3.91
CA GLY A 61 -17.68 -4.64 -3.08
C GLY A 61 -18.05 -5.95 -3.78
N HIS A 62 -17.40 -6.28 -4.89
CA HIS A 62 -17.72 -7.47 -5.71
C HIS A 62 -17.71 -8.78 -4.93
N ASP A 63 -16.88 -8.91 -3.91
CA ASP A 63 -16.80 -10.08 -3.05
C ASP A 63 -18.00 -10.18 -2.10
N VAL A 64 -18.20 -9.18 -1.25
CA VAL A 64 -19.24 -9.16 -0.22
C VAL A 64 -20.63 -9.09 -0.85
N ILE A 65 -20.89 -8.10 -1.72
CA ILE A 65 -22.19 -7.88 -2.35
C ILE A 65 -22.56 -9.11 -3.20
N GLY A 66 -21.59 -9.63 -3.99
CA GLY A 66 -21.84 -10.79 -4.83
C GLY A 66 -22.17 -12.07 -4.05
N VAL A 67 -21.58 -12.26 -2.85
CA VAL A 67 -21.94 -13.39 -1.98
C VAL A 67 -23.29 -13.16 -1.32
N LEU A 68 -23.52 -11.99 -0.72
CA LEU A 68 -24.74 -11.71 0.03
C LEU A 68 -25.99 -11.66 -0.86
N THR A 69 -25.87 -11.37 -2.16
CA THR A 69 -27.00 -11.40 -3.09
C THR A 69 -27.69 -12.77 -3.12
N GLU A 70 -26.94 -13.85 -2.95
CA GLU A 70 -27.44 -15.23 -3.09
C GLU A 70 -27.40 -16.05 -1.78
N HIS A 71 -26.71 -15.55 -0.73
CA HIS A 71 -26.47 -16.33 0.47
C HIS A 71 -27.72 -16.46 1.34
N PRO A 72 -28.07 -17.66 1.84
CA PRO A 72 -29.29 -17.87 2.64
C PRO A 72 -29.30 -17.09 3.96
N ARG A 73 -28.11 -16.76 4.50
CA ARG A 73 -27.97 -15.96 5.74
C ARG A 73 -27.79 -14.47 5.50
N ARG A 74 -28.11 -13.96 4.30
CA ARG A 74 -27.95 -12.54 3.95
C ARG A 74 -28.60 -11.58 4.95
N GLU A 75 -29.76 -11.97 5.47
CA GLU A 75 -30.52 -11.15 6.43
C GLU A 75 -29.91 -11.13 7.84
N ASP A 76 -29.03 -12.09 8.16
CA ASP A 76 -28.29 -12.10 9.43
C ASP A 76 -27.07 -11.15 9.39
N VAL A 77 -26.62 -10.75 8.19
CA VAL A 77 -25.35 -10.04 8.01
C VAL A 77 -25.54 -8.52 8.03
N THR A 78 -24.85 -7.85 8.95
CA THR A 78 -24.59 -6.41 8.87
C THR A 78 -23.15 -6.20 8.43
N ALA A 79 -22.94 -5.51 7.30
CA ALA A 79 -21.61 -5.33 6.73
C ALA A 79 -21.21 -3.86 6.65
N ARG A 80 -19.95 -3.55 6.96
CA ARG A 80 -19.31 -2.28 6.66
C ARG A 80 -18.19 -2.47 5.64
N LEU A 81 -18.35 -1.82 4.49
CA LEU A 81 -17.38 -1.77 3.40
C LEU A 81 -16.70 -0.40 3.46
N VAL A 82 -15.40 -0.36 3.72
CA VAL A 82 -14.63 0.89 3.80
C VAL A 82 -13.82 1.07 2.53
N GLU A 83 -14.04 2.18 1.83
CA GLU A 83 -13.40 2.49 0.55
C GLU A 83 -13.10 4.00 0.49
N LEU A 84 -11.93 4.36 -0.05
CA LEU A 84 -11.51 5.76 -0.15
C LEU A 84 -11.95 6.40 -1.46
N ASP A 85 -11.93 5.66 -2.57
CA ASP A 85 -12.27 6.17 -3.89
C ASP A 85 -13.78 6.42 -4.01
N ALA A 86 -14.16 7.67 -4.26
CA ALA A 86 -15.56 8.10 -4.27
C ALA A 86 -16.40 7.45 -5.39
N GLU A 87 -15.77 7.12 -6.52
CA GLU A 87 -16.46 6.44 -7.64
C GLU A 87 -16.73 4.98 -7.27
N ASN A 88 -15.75 4.27 -6.71
CA ASN A 88 -15.93 2.91 -6.20
C ASN A 88 -16.99 2.84 -5.10
N VAL A 89 -17.01 3.82 -4.17
CA VAL A 89 -18.06 3.96 -3.16
C VAL A 89 -19.44 4.07 -3.80
N THR A 90 -19.57 4.94 -4.81
CA THR A 90 -20.84 5.14 -5.53
C THR A 90 -21.33 3.86 -6.21
N LEU A 91 -20.42 3.14 -6.87
CA LEU A 91 -20.71 1.87 -7.54
C LEU A 91 -21.12 0.79 -6.54
N ALA A 92 -20.36 0.63 -5.45
CA ALA A 92 -20.68 -0.34 -4.39
C ALA A 92 -22.03 -0.04 -3.72
N GLN A 93 -22.34 1.22 -3.42
CA GLN A 93 -23.64 1.65 -2.88
C GLN A 93 -24.78 1.34 -3.85
N GLY A 94 -24.56 1.58 -5.16
CA GLY A 94 -25.50 1.25 -6.21
C GLY A 94 -25.78 -0.26 -6.30
N ALA A 95 -24.73 -1.06 -6.27
CA ALA A 95 -24.82 -2.52 -6.32
C ALA A 95 -25.52 -3.10 -5.08
N ALA A 96 -25.20 -2.61 -3.87
CA ALA A 96 -25.85 -3.04 -2.63
C ALA A 96 -27.36 -2.74 -2.65
N ARG A 97 -27.75 -1.52 -3.06
CA ARG A 97 -29.18 -1.15 -3.22
C ARG A 97 -29.89 -2.03 -4.26
N ALA A 98 -29.26 -2.25 -5.41
CA ALA A 98 -29.84 -3.08 -6.47
C ALA A 98 -30.06 -4.53 -6.03
N ALA A 99 -29.22 -5.05 -5.13
CA ALA A 99 -29.33 -6.36 -4.53
C ALA A 99 -30.27 -6.42 -3.31
N GLY A 100 -30.86 -5.30 -2.89
CA GLY A 100 -31.71 -5.21 -1.68
C GLY A 100 -30.96 -5.54 -0.40
N LEU A 101 -29.70 -5.10 -0.28
CA LEU A 101 -28.83 -5.35 0.87
C LEU A 101 -28.79 -4.11 1.78
N ASP A 102 -29.91 -3.81 2.44
CA ASP A 102 -30.09 -2.59 3.26
C ASP A 102 -29.15 -2.54 4.49
N ALA A 103 -28.68 -3.70 4.95
CA ALA A 103 -27.73 -3.82 6.07
C ALA A 103 -26.24 -3.75 5.62
N VAL A 104 -25.96 -3.49 4.34
CA VAL A 104 -24.62 -3.26 3.82
C VAL A 104 -24.35 -1.76 3.73
N GLU A 105 -23.54 -1.26 4.65
CA GLU A 105 -23.08 0.14 4.69
C GLU A 105 -21.76 0.27 3.92
N VAL A 106 -21.71 1.16 2.92
CA VAL A 106 -20.49 1.53 2.22
C VAL A 106 -20.05 2.91 2.64
N VAL A 107 -18.88 3.01 3.29
CA VAL A 107 -18.36 4.22 3.91
C VAL A 107 -17.19 4.77 3.09
N ALA A 108 -17.30 6.04 2.69
CA ALA A 108 -16.20 6.79 2.08
C ALA A 108 -15.21 7.23 3.17
N ALA A 109 -14.16 6.43 3.41
CA ALA A 109 -13.16 6.70 4.45
C ALA A 109 -11.82 6.05 4.14
N ASP A 110 -10.76 6.55 4.78
CA ASP A 110 -9.44 5.92 4.74
C ASP A 110 -9.46 4.63 5.56
N ALA A 111 -9.43 3.48 4.85
CA ALA A 111 -9.44 2.16 5.47
C ALA A 111 -8.18 1.86 6.30
N SER A 112 -7.12 2.66 6.18
CA SER A 112 -5.93 2.53 7.00
C SER A 112 -6.08 3.10 8.41
N ILE A 113 -7.13 3.88 8.66
CA ILE A 113 -7.38 4.54 9.95
C ILE A 113 -8.46 3.80 10.73
N THR A 114 -8.16 3.45 11.97
CA THR A 114 -9.05 2.65 12.82
C THR A 114 -10.42 3.31 13.11
N ASP A 115 -10.53 4.64 12.98
CA ASP A 115 -11.80 5.38 13.14
C ASP A 115 -12.88 4.91 12.16
N ALA A 116 -12.50 4.44 10.95
CA ALA A 116 -13.43 3.93 9.95
C ALA A 116 -14.26 2.72 10.44
N TYR A 117 -13.80 2.05 11.49
CA TYR A 117 -14.41 0.83 12.02
C TYR A 117 -15.19 1.05 13.33
N VAL A 118 -15.22 2.28 13.87
CA VAL A 118 -15.99 2.61 15.06
C VAL A 118 -17.48 2.30 14.82
N GLY A 119 -18.08 1.52 15.72
CA GLY A 119 -19.48 1.07 15.61
C GLY A 119 -19.70 -0.19 14.74
N ALA A 120 -18.70 -0.64 13.96
CA ALA A 120 -18.75 -1.87 13.18
C ALA A 120 -18.06 -3.06 13.87
N VAL A 121 -17.20 -2.78 14.85
CA VAL A 121 -16.49 -3.80 15.64
C VAL A 121 -17.27 -4.22 16.90
N PRO A 122 -17.01 -5.43 17.44
CA PRO A 122 -16.20 -6.49 16.89
C PRO A 122 -16.90 -7.20 15.74
N ALA A 123 -16.14 -7.64 14.73
CA ALA A 123 -16.68 -8.32 13.53
C ALA A 123 -16.37 -9.82 13.54
N ASP A 124 -17.33 -10.61 13.07
CA ASP A 124 -17.21 -12.07 12.96
C ASP A 124 -16.43 -12.48 11.72
N VAL A 125 -16.48 -11.64 10.67
CA VAL A 125 -15.74 -11.83 9.42
C VAL A 125 -15.06 -10.52 9.01
N VAL A 126 -13.77 -10.59 8.69
CA VAL A 126 -12.99 -9.44 8.19
C VAL A 126 -12.34 -9.81 6.86
N LEU A 127 -12.59 -9.03 5.81
CA LEU A 127 -11.93 -9.17 4.52
C LEU A 127 -10.81 -8.15 4.40
N VAL A 128 -9.61 -8.62 4.00
CA VAL A 128 -8.41 -7.82 3.74
C VAL A 128 -7.89 -8.17 2.34
N CYS A 129 -8.78 -8.04 1.36
CA CYS A 129 -8.53 -8.46 0.00
C CYS A 129 -7.94 -7.31 -0.84
N GLY A 130 -6.76 -7.55 -1.48
CA GLY A 130 -6.07 -6.51 -2.23
C GLY A 130 -5.25 -5.53 -1.38
N VAL A 131 -5.18 -5.69 -0.05
CA VAL A 131 -4.43 -4.80 0.84
C VAL A 131 -2.95 -5.19 0.89
N PHE A 132 -2.64 -6.43 1.25
CA PHE A 132 -1.24 -6.87 1.45
C PHE A 132 -0.36 -6.80 0.19
N GLY A 133 -0.94 -6.63 -0.99
CA GLY A 133 -0.24 -6.36 -2.23
C GLY A 133 0.05 -4.89 -2.49
N ASN A 134 -0.64 -4.01 -1.79
CA ASN A 134 -0.64 -2.56 -2.03
C ASN A 134 -0.10 -1.75 -0.84
N ILE A 135 0.45 -2.40 0.17
CA ILE A 135 1.09 -1.77 1.33
C ILE A 135 2.57 -2.14 1.40
N ALA A 136 3.34 -1.37 2.16
CA ALA A 136 4.75 -1.68 2.40
C ALA A 136 4.88 -3.03 3.12
N ALA A 137 5.88 -3.84 2.73
CA ALA A 137 6.13 -5.13 3.38
C ALA A 137 6.33 -5.00 4.90
N ALA A 138 6.95 -3.91 5.35
CA ALA A 138 7.14 -3.61 6.76
C ALA A 138 5.83 -3.35 7.53
N ASP A 139 4.73 -2.99 6.82
CA ASP A 139 3.44 -2.72 7.44
C ASP A 139 2.59 -3.98 7.59
N VAL A 140 2.93 -5.07 6.90
CA VAL A 140 2.13 -6.31 6.90
C VAL A 140 1.90 -6.83 8.33
N ALA A 141 2.97 -7.01 9.10
CA ALA A 141 2.85 -7.53 10.47
C ALA A 141 2.08 -6.58 11.39
N ALA A 142 2.32 -5.26 11.29
CA ALA A 142 1.60 -4.26 12.07
C ALA A 142 0.11 -4.22 11.69
N THR A 143 -0.22 -4.32 10.39
CA THR A 143 -1.60 -4.40 9.92
C THR A 143 -2.31 -5.61 10.51
N ILE A 144 -1.68 -6.80 10.48
CA ILE A 144 -2.26 -8.04 11.03
C ILE A 144 -2.46 -7.90 12.55
N ASP A 145 -1.52 -7.30 13.27
CA ASP A 145 -1.67 -7.02 14.70
C ASP A 145 -2.89 -6.11 14.98
N HIS A 146 -3.11 -5.10 14.15
CA HIS A 146 -4.30 -4.25 14.26
C HIS A 146 -5.62 -4.98 13.95
N LEU A 147 -5.61 -6.00 13.06
CA LEU A 147 -6.82 -6.78 12.77
C LEU A 147 -7.42 -7.45 14.00
N VAL A 148 -6.60 -7.78 15.01
CA VAL A 148 -7.08 -8.32 16.30
C VAL A 148 -8.07 -7.38 17.00
N GLN A 149 -7.99 -6.07 16.76
CA GLN A 149 -8.92 -5.07 17.29
C GLN A 149 -10.25 -5.01 16.50
N LEU A 150 -10.26 -5.51 15.26
CA LEU A 150 -11.47 -5.54 14.44
C LEU A 150 -12.29 -6.80 14.69
N CYS A 151 -11.67 -7.87 15.18
CA CYS A 151 -12.22 -9.21 15.28
C CYS A 151 -13.05 -9.44 16.54
N ALA A 152 -14.15 -10.17 16.39
CA ALA A 152 -14.82 -10.87 17.48
C ALA A 152 -14.02 -12.13 17.92
N PRO A 153 -14.33 -12.77 19.06
CA PRO A 153 -13.78 -14.07 19.40
C PRO A 153 -14.07 -15.09 18.29
N GLN A 154 -13.06 -15.84 17.87
CA GLN A 154 -13.17 -16.84 16.78
C GLN A 154 -13.49 -16.23 15.40
N ALA A 155 -13.31 -14.94 15.21
CA ALA A 155 -13.53 -14.27 13.93
C ALA A 155 -12.70 -14.87 12.80
N THR A 156 -13.25 -14.87 11.61
CA THR A 156 -12.56 -15.32 10.40
C THR A 156 -12.02 -14.12 9.63
N VAL A 157 -10.72 -14.14 9.30
CA VAL A 157 -10.08 -13.16 8.42
C VAL A 157 -9.76 -13.81 7.09
N ILE A 158 -10.21 -13.19 5.99
CA ILE A 158 -9.93 -13.62 4.61
C ILE A 158 -9.04 -12.58 3.97
N TRP A 159 -7.93 -13.00 3.40
CA TRP A 159 -6.94 -12.10 2.80
C TRP A 159 -6.41 -12.62 1.48
N THR A 160 -5.89 -11.70 0.65
CA THR A 160 -5.28 -12.04 -0.63
C THR A 160 -3.89 -11.42 -0.77
N ARG A 161 -3.00 -12.11 -1.48
CA ARG A 161 -1.68 -11.60 -1.88
C ARG A 161 -1.22 -12.27 -3.15
N HIS A 162 -0.64 -11.50 -4.09
CA HIS A 162 0.06 -12.09 -5.23
C HIS A 162 1.35 -12.78 -4.78
N ARG A 163 1.75 -13.81 -5.53
CA ARG A 163 2.96 -14.61 -5.27
C ARG A 163 4.14 -14.23 -6.20
N ARG A 164 3.99 -13.14 -6.95
CA ARG A 164 5.12 -12.57 -7.71
C ARG A 164 6.20 -12.10 -6.74
N ALA A 165 7.46 -12.16 -7.17
CA ALA A 165 8.58 -11.71 -6.34
C ALA A 165 8.46 -10.21 -5.96
N PRO A 166 8.72 -9.86 -4.70
CA PRO A 166 8.97 -10.77 -3.57
C PRO A 166 7.69 -11.46 -3.10
N ASP A 167 7.72 -12.81 -2.99
CA ASP A 167 6.60 -13.57 -2.44
C ASP A 167 6.54 -13.40 -0.92
N LEU A 168 5.62 -12.56 -0.46
CA LEU A 168 5.40 -12.30 0.97
C LEU A 168 4.38 -13.24 1.61
N VAL A 169 3.80 -14.19 0.88
CA VAL A 169 2.81 -15.12 1.46
C VAL A 169 3.37 -15.87 2.68
N PRO A 170 4.60 -16.42 2.66
CA PRO A 170 5.15 -17.06 3.85
C PRO A 170 5.24 -16.12 5.05
N HIS A 171 5.66 -14.86 4.82
CA HIS A 171 5.75 -13.85 5.88
C HIS A 171 4.38 -13.48 6.45
N ILE A 172 3.36 -13.30 5.60
CA ILE A 172 1.98 -13.02 6.02
C ILE A 172 1.47 -14.15 6.92
N ARG A 173 1.67 -15.41 6.53
CA ARG A 173 1.25 -16.58 7.30
C ARG A 173 1.90 -16.62 8.67
N THR A 174 3.22 -16.40 8.75
CA THR A 174 3.95 -16.29 10.02
C THR A 174 3.44 -15.14 10.89
N ALA A 175 3.13 -13.98 10.29
CA ALA A 175 2.61 -12.83 11.03
C ALA A 175 1.21 -13.10 11.60
N PHE A 176 0.32 -13.78 10.86
CA PHE A 176 -0.97 -14.21 11.38
C PHE A 176 -0.81 -15.16 12.58
N GLU A 177 0.06 -16.17 12.48
CA GLU A 177 0.37 -17.10 13.57
C GLU A 177 0.88 -16.36 14.81
N ALA A 178 1.83 -15.43 14.62
CA ALA A 178 2.40 -14.63 15.71
C ALA A 178 1.36 -13.73 16.41
N CYS A 179 0.33 -13.28 15.69
CA CYS A 179 -0.78 -12.49 16.24
C CYS A 179 -1.93 -13.36 16.80
N GLY A 180 -1.74 -14.68 16.91
CA GLY A 180 -2.70 -15.62 17.52
C GLY A 180 -3.84 -16.03 16.60
N PHE A 181 -3.61 -16.03 15.29
CA PHE A 181 -4.53 -16.60 14.32
C PHE A 181 -4.09 -18.00 13.90
N GLU A 182 -5.05 -18.91 13.72
CA GLU A 182 -4.87 -20.22 13.11
C GLU A 182 -5.24 -20.16 11.63
N GLU A 183 -4.39 -20.69 10.76
CA GLU A 183 -4.75 -20.84 9.34
C GLU A 183 -5.73 -22.02 9.18
N ILE A 184 -6.92 -21.74 8.65
CA ILE A 184 -7.96 -22.77 8.42
C ILE A 184 -8.09 -23.14 6.95
N ALA A 185 -7.62 -22.31 6.03
CA ALA A 185 -7.54 -22.61 4.61
C ALA A 185 -6.52 -21.72 3.91
N PHE A 186 -5.86 -22.27 2.89
CA PHE A 186 -5.10 -21.53 1.92
C PHE A 186 -5.37 -22.10 0.52
N ALA A 187 -5.81 -21.25 -0.40
CA ALA A 187 -6.10 -21.63 -1.78
C ALA A 187 -5.26 -20.80 -2.75
N GLU A 188 -4.86 -21.41 -3.86
CA GLU A 188 -4.06 -20.76 -4.89
C GLU A 188 -4.89 -20.50 -6.16
N ALA A 189 -4.89 -19.24 -6.60
CA ALA A 189 -5.32 -18.82 -7.93
C ALA A 189 -4.16 -18.07 -8.58
N PRO A 190 -3.19 -18.78 -9.17
CA PRO A 190 -2.00 -18.12 -9.70
C PRO A 190 -2.35 -16.92 -10.59
N PRO A 191 -1.69 -15.77 -10.36
CA PRO A 191 -0.55 -15.57 -9.47
C PRO A 191 -0.90 -15.21 -8.01
N PHE A 192 -2.13 -15.41 -7.54
CA PHE A 192 -2.59 -15.06 -6.20
C PHE A 192 -2.70 -16.25 -5.25
N GLY A 193 -2.49 -15.98 -3.96
CA GLY A 193 -2.91 -16.82 -2.85
C GLY A 193 -4.05 -16.15 -2.08
N VAL A 194 -4.99 -16.96 -1.60
CA VAL A 194 -6.12 -16.56 -0.76
C VAL A 194 -6.03 -17.33 0.54
N GLY A 195 -5.73 -16.63 1.63
CA GLY A 195 -5.65 -17.21 2.97
C GLY A 195 -6.90 -16.94 3.78
N THR A 196 -7.22 -17.87 4.66
CA THR A 196 -8.31 -17.75 5.63
C THR A 196 -7.80 -18.17 6.99
N ASN A 197 -7.86 -17.27 7.95
CA ASN A 197 -7.36 -17.46 9.29
C ASN A 197 -8.48 -17.23 10.31
N ARG A 198 -8.42 -17.92 11.45
CA ARG A 198 -9.36 -17.76 12.57
C ARG A 198 -8.62 -17.22 13.78
N LEU A 199 -9.15 -16.19 14.41
CA LEU A 199 -8.60 -15.66 15.67
C LEU A 199 -8.79 -16.65 16.80
N GLN A 200 -7.67 -17.10 17.41
CA GLN A 200 -7.64 -17.95 18.59
C GLN A 200 -7.31 -17.13 19.85
N ALA A 201 -6.55 -16.05 19.68
CA ALA A 201 -6.23 -15.14 20.79
C ALA A 201 -7.47 -14.36 21.24
N ALA A 202 -7.42 -13.78 22.43
CA ALA A 202 -8.45 -12.84 22.87
C ALA A 202 -8.43 -11.57 22.00
N PRO A 203 -9.58 -11.10 21.49
CA PRO A 203 -9.65 -9.85 20.74
C PRO A 203 -9.28 -8.67 21.65
N ARG A 204 -8.80 -7.59 21.02
CA ARG A 204 -8.43 -6.36 21.74
C ARG A 204 -9.47 -5.27 21.47
N PRO A 205 -9.74 -4.37 22.43
CA PRO A 205 -10.59 -3.20 22.17
C PRO A 205 -10.03 -2.35 21.03
N LEU A 206 -10.92 -1.81 20.18
CA LEU A 206 -10.54 -0.86 19.15
C LEU A 206 -9.97 0.41 19.79
N GLN A 207 -8.82 0.83 19.33
CA GLN A 207 -8.19 2.11 19.66
C GLN A 207 -8.37 3.05 18.46
N PRO A 208 -9.23 4.08 18.55
CA PRO A 208 -9.41 5.05 17.47
C PRO A 208 -8.13 5.88 17.23
N GLY A 209 -8.00 6.44 16.02
CA GLY A 209 -6.91 7.33 15.66
C GLY A 209 -5.59 6.63 15.29
N LEU A 210 -5.57 5.29 15.25
CA LEU A 210 -4.37 4.56 14.84
C LEU A 210 -4.33 4.34 13.33
N LYS A 211 -3.14 4.45 12.76
CA LYS A 211 -2.86 4.10 11.36
C LYS A 211 -2.33 2.68 11.28
N MET A 212 -3.02 1.83 10.54
CA MET A 212 -2.68 0.40 10.40
C MET A 212 -1.63 0.15 9.30
N PHE A 213 -1.66 0.93 8.21
CA PHE A 213 -0.75 0.78 7.06
C PHE A 213 -0.66 2.06 6.23
N ASP A 214 0.37 2.13 5.38
CA ASP A 214 0.46 3.08 4.27
C ASP A 214 0.10 2.37 2.96
N PHE A 215 -0.97 2.83 2.29
CA PHE A 215 -1.39 2.27 1.01
C PHE A 215 -0.56 2.88 -0.12
N ILE A 216 0.14 2.07 -0.90
CA ILE A 216 1.06 2.49 -1.97
C ILE A 216 0.66 2.05 -3.37
N GLY A 217 -0.40 1.26 -3.52
CA GLY A 217 -0.94 0.85 -4.83
C GLY A 217 -0.02 -0.04 -5.68
N TYR A 218 0.88 -0.81 -5.07
CA TYR A 218 1.94 -1.55 -5.75
C TYR A 218 1.44 -2.56 -6.79
N GLU A 219 0.36 -3.30 -6.52
CA GLU A 219 -0.20 -4.30 -7.46
C GLU A 219 -0.67 -3.65 -8.77
N ALA A 220 -1.22 -2.44 -8.69
CA ALA A 220 -1.66 -1.70 -9.87
C ALA A 220 -0.49 -1.05 -10.62
N LEU A 221 0.55 -0.63 -9.90
CA LEU A 221 1.74 -0.01 -10.50
C LEU A 221 2.62 -1.03 -11.23
N TRP A 222 2.78 -2.24 -10.67
CA TRP A 222 3.74 -3.25 -11.12
C TRP A 222 3.65 -3.62 -12.62
N PRO A 223 2.46 -3.82 -13.22
CA PRO A 223 2.36 -4.14 -14.64
C PRO A 223 2.89 -3.06 -15.59
N HIS A 224 2.86 -1.80 -15.16
CA HIS A 224 3.25 -0.64 -15.97
C HIS A 224 4.75 -0.32 -15.87
N LEU A 225 5.47 -0.94 -14.93
CA LEU A 225 6.91 -0.76 -14.79
C LEU A 225 7.67 -1.63 -15.79
N SER A 226 8.72 -1.08 -16.39
CA SER A 226 9.71 -1.86 -17.15
C SER A 226 10.43 -2.87 -16.27
N ALA A 227 11.09 -3.86 -16.86
CA ALA A 227 11.86 -4.85 -16.11
C ALA A 227 12.98 -4.20 -15.28
N SER A 228 13.63 -3.15 -15.80
CA SER A 228 14.67 -2.40 -15.09
C SER A 228 14.12 -1.61 -13.91
N GLU A 229 12.97 -0.95 -14.08
CA GLU A 229 12.31 -0.22 -12.99
C GLU A 229 11.82 -1.17 -11.89
N ARG A 230 11.25 -2.32 -12.26
CA ARG A 230 10.88 -3.37 -11.30
C ARG A 230 12.08 -3.86 -10.49
N ALA A 231 13.21 -4.07 -11.14
CA ALA A 231 14.44 -4.47 -10.47
C ALA A 231 14.96 -3.38 -9.53
N ALA A 232 14.96 -2.12 -9.98
CA ALA A 232 15.44 -0.98 -9.20
C ALA A 232 14.56 -0.67 -7.99
N LEU A 233 13.23 -0.71 -8.14
CA LEU A 233 12.28 -0.39 -7.05
C LEU A 233 12.01 -1.59 -6.13
N GLY A 234 12.33 -2.81 -6.56
CA GLY A 234 12.12 -4.04 -5.78
C GLY A 234 12.55 -3.96 -4.31
N PRO A 235 13.71 -3.38 -3.97
CA PRO A 235 14.15 -3.24 -2.58
C PRO A 235 13.20 -2.44 -1.68
N LEU A 236 12.43 -1.48 -2.23
CA LEU A 236 11.46 -0.69 -1.45
C LEU A 236 10.32 -1.55 -0.89
N PHE A 237 10.05 -2.69 -1.52
CA PHE A 237 8.93 -3.57 -1.19
C PHE A 237 9.36 -4.87 -0.49
N ARG A 238 10.66 -5.16 -0.39
CA ARG A 238 11.19 -6.33 0.35
C ARG A 238 11.32 -6.02 1.84
N LEU A 239 11.08 -7.03 2.68
CA LEU A 239 11.20 -6.90 4.14
C LEU A 239 12.64 -6.66 4.59
N GLU A 240 13.58 -7.42 4.04
CA GLU A 240 14.99 -7.49 4.46
C GLU A 240 15.90 -6.71 3.53
N SER A 241 15.48 -5.51 3.11
CA SER A 241 16.39 -4.65 2.36
C SER A 241 17.36 -3.96 3.29
N SER A 242 18.65 -4.05 2.97
CA SER A 242 19.69 -3.33 3.66
C SER A 242 19.54 -1.81 3.47
N PRO A 243 20.11 -0.97 4.35
CA PRO A 243 20.13 0.47 4.16
C PRO A 243 20.70 0.90 2.80
N VAL A 244 21.72 0.20 2.31
CA VAL A 244 22.34 0.45 1.00
C VAL A 244 21.35 0.18 -0.14
N GLU A 245 20.67 -0.97 -0.12
CA GLU A 245 19.66 -1.31 -1.14
C GLU A 245 18.50 -0.29 -1.17
N LEU A 246 18.07 0.20 -0.01
CA LEU A 246 17.04 1.24 0.07
C LEU A 246 17.52 2.57 -0.53
N VAL A 247 18.77 2.97 -0.25
CA VAL A 247 19.38 4.15 -0.85
C VAL A 247 19.43 4.03 -2.37
N GLU A 248 19.94 2.91 -2.88
CA GLU A 248 20.07 2.68 -4.32
C GLU A 248 18.72 2.65 -5.03
N ALA A 249 17.71 2.01 -4.42
CA ALA A 249 16.36 1.97 -4.98
C ALA A 249 15.73 3.37 -5.09
N VAL A 250 15.89 4.21 -4.06
CA VAL A 250 15.38 5.59 -4.11
C VAL A 250 16.20 6.45 -5.08
N ARG A 251 17.53 6.24 -5.17
CA ARG A 251 18.38 6.93 -6.15
C ARG A 251 18.00 6.59 -7.59
N ALA A 252 17.71 5.32 -7.86
CA ALA A 252 17.33 4.83 -9.18
C ALA A 252 15.99 5.41 -9.67
N MET A 253 15.13 5.86 -8.76
CA MET A 253 13.85 6.48 -9.12
C MET A 253 14.09 7.75 -9.95
N PRO A 254 13.47 7.89 -11.14
CA PRO A 254 13.61 9.08 -11.99
C PRO A 254 13.28 10.38 -11.26
N LEU A 255 14.04 11.43 -11.57
CA LEU A 255 13.74 12.77 -11.09
C LEU A 255 12.56 13.34 -11.88
N GLY A 256 11.54 13.83 -11.18
CA GLY A 256 10.38 14.42 -11.81
C GLY A 256 9.38 14.96 -10.79
N LEU A 257 8.44 15.74 -11.29
CA LEU A 257 7.34 16.24 -10.48
C LEU A 257 6.15 15.29 -10.65
N PRO A 258 5.76 14.52 -9.59
CA PRO A 258 4.55 13.72 -9.65
C PRO A 258 3.32 14.63 -9.65
N SER A 259 2.19 14.13 -10.16
CA SER A 259 0.92 14.84 -10.18
C SER A 259 0.41 15.09 -8.75
N ASP A 260 0.59 14.11 -7.88
CA ASP A 260 0.46 14.24 -6.44
C ASP A 260 1.86 14.30 -5.79
N ARG A 261 2.09 15.35 -4.97
CA ARG A 261 3.37 15.61 -4.32
C ARG A 261 3.57 14.83 -3.02
N THR A 262 2.67 13.90 -2.70
CA THR A 262 2.82 12.98 -1.57
C THR A 262 3.86 11.89 -1.86
N VAL A 263 4.27 11.18 -0.82
CA VAL A 263 5.14 10.00 -0.97
C VAL A 263 4.41 8.92 -1.78
N GLU A 264 3.12 8.76 -1.55
CA GLU A 264 2.25 7.83 -2.26
C GLU A 264 2.21 8.15 -3.76
N GLY A 265 1.93 9.40 -4.14
CA GLY A 265 1.93 9.84 -5.54
C GLY A 265 3.29 9.64 -6.21
N MET A 266 4.38 9.89 -5.50
CA MET A 266 5.74 9.62 -5.98
C MET A 266 5.97 8.12 -6.25
N LEU A 267 5.49 7.25 -5.37
CA LEU A 267 5.63 5.80 -5.55
C LEU A 267 4.75 5.28 -6.69
N LEU A 268 3.53 5.80 -6.81
CA LEU A 268 2.59 5.44 -7.89
C LEU A 268 3.13 5.81 -9.27
N GLU A 269 3.74 6.99 -9.40
CA GLU A 269 4.31 7.46 -10.66
C GLU A 269 5.76 7.02 -10.89
N ALA A 270 6.35 6.29 -9.94
CA ALA A 270 7.75 5.86 -9.95
C ALA A 270 8.73 7.01 -10.26
N ARG A 271 8.39 8.25 -9.84
CA ARG A 271 9.21 9.46 -10.00
C ARG A 271 9.06 10.38 -8.80
N GLY A 272 10.08 11.16 -8.49
CA GLY A 272 10.00 12.09 -7.38
C GLY A 272 10.91 13.29 -7.51
N THR A 273 10.55 14.37 -6.84
CA THR A 273 11.49 15.49 -6.65
C THR A 273 12.61 15.09 -5.71
N SER A 274 13.74 15.77 -5.77
CA SER A 274 14.85 15.57 -4.80
C SER A 274 14.33 15.56 -3.36
N ALA A 275 13.53 16.55 -2.99
CA ALA A 275 12.98 16.67 -1.65
C ALA A 275 12.06 15.48 -1.25
N ALA A 276 11.24 15.00 -2.15
CA ALA A 276 10.33 13.87 -1.89
C ALA A 276 11.08 12.54 -1.79
N LYS A 277 12.09 12.32 -2.66
CA LYS A 277 12.96 11.13 -2.61
C LYS A 277 13.68 11.03 -1.26
N HIS A 278 14.22 12.13 -0.75
CA HIS A 278 14.89 12.14 0.55
C HIS A 278 13.91 11.94 1.72
N LEU A 279 12.69 12.47 1.62
CA LEU A 279 11.66 12.22 2.63
C LEU A 279 11.26 10.72 2.67
N LEU A 280 11.00 10.10 1.52
CA LEU A 280 10.75 8.66 1.41
C LEU A 280 11.88 7.85 2.03
N LEU A 281 13.12 8.15 1.64
CA LEU A 281 14.28 7.42 2.16
C LEU A 281 14.42 7.55 3.68
N ALA A 282 14.18 8.75 4.22
CA ALA A 282 14.20 8.98 5.67
C ALA A 282 13.15 8.12 6.40
N GLN A 283 11.92 8.08 5.88
CA GLN A 283 10.83 7.28 6.44
C GLN A 283 11.14 5.77 6.38
N LEU A 284 11.62 5.29 5.23
CA LEU A 284 11.99 3.87 5.06
C LEU A 284 13.11 3.45 6.02
N LEU A 285 14.17 4.26 6.13
CA LEU A 285 15.28 3.97 7.03
C LEU A 285 14.87 4.05 8.50
N ALA A 286 14.08 5.06 8.89
CA ALA A 286 13.56 5.15 10.26
C ALA A 286 12.75 3.93 10.67
N LYS A 287 11.95 3.39 9.73
CA LYS A 287 11.07 2.25 9.97
C LYS A 287 11.80 0.90 9.93
N ARG A 288 12.69 0.70 8.94
CA ARG A 288 13.33 -0.60 8.65
C ARG A 288 14.72 -0.78 9.22
N ALA A 289 15.43 0.33 9.42
CA ALA A 289 16.79 0.34 9.93
C ALA A 289 16.99 1.48 10.94
N PRO A 290 16.22 1.52 12.06
CA PRO A 290 16.24 2.64 13.01
C PRO A 290 17.62 2.92 13.60
N ALA A 291 18.49 1.91 13.67
CA ALA A 291 19.90 2.09 14.10
C ALA A 291 20.69 3.03 13.19
N THR A 292 20.24 3.27 11.95
CA THR A 292 20.87 4.25 11.05
C THR A 292 20.59 5.71 11.45
N ALA A 293 19.67 5.95 12.38
CA ALA A 293 19.31 7.29 12.89
C ALA A 293 19.21 8.34 11.76
N PRO A 294 18.32 8.15 10.76
CA PRO A 294 18.24 9.03 9.60
C PRO A 294 17.79 10.43 10.01
N ALA A 295 18.48 11.45 9.50
CA ALA A 295 18.12 12.84 9.72
C ALA A 295 18.13 13.61 8.41
N LEU A 296 17.02 14.34 8.13
CA LEU A 296 16.92 15.25 6.99
C LEU A 296 17.75 16.51 7.25
N VAL A 297 18.56 16.89 6.28
CA VAL A 297 19.39 18.09 6.31
C VAL A 297 18.98 19.00 5.16
N HIS A 298 18.86 20.28 5.44
CA HIS A 298 18.61 21.32 4.46
C HIS A 298 19.85 22.18 4.35
N ARG A 299 20.46 22.22 3.17
CA ARG A 299 21.58 23.07 2.85
C ARG A 299 21.08 24.24 2.02
N VAL A 300 21.16 25.44 2.60
CA VAL A 300 20.87 26.66 1.85
C VAL A 300 22.20 27.12 1.21
N TYR A 301 22.17 27.37 -0.08
CA TYR A 301 23.34 27.84 -0.82
C TYR A 301 22.94 28.84 -1.90
N ARG A 302 23.93 29.63 -2.35
CA ARG A 302 23.74 30.52 -3.49
C ARG A 302 24.30 29.83 -4.74
N LEU A 303 23.49 29.74 -5.77
CA LEU A 303 23.85 29.23 -7.08
C LEU A 303 24.09 30.43 -8.00
N ASP A 304 25.34 30.70 -8.36
CA ASP A 304 25.69 31.64 -9.39
C ASP A 304 25.81 30.95 -10.77
N ARG A 305 25.95 31.73 -11.84
CA ARG A 305 26.06 31.21 -13.21
C ARG A 305 27.27 30.31 -13.42
N ALA A 306 28.42 30.63 -12.77
CA ALA A 306 29.62 29.82 -12.91
C ALA A 306 29.42 28.43 -12.30
N ARG A 307 28.84 28.38 -11.11
CA ARG A 307 28.52 27.12 -10.42
C ARG A 307 27.41 26.35 -11.12
N ALA A 308 26.39 27.05 -11.66
CA ALA A 308 25.34 26.41 -12.45
C ALA A 308 25.89 25.75 -13.72
N ARG A 309 26.86 26.41 -14.38
CA ARG A 309 27.52 25.85 -15.58
C ARG A 309 28.31 24.60 -15.27
N GLU A 310 29.04 24.62 -14.17
CA GLU A 310 29.81 23.46 -13.71
C GLU A 310 28.89 22.23 -13.38
N LEU A 311 27.78 22.48 -12.70
CA LEU A 311 26.90 21.42 -12.21
C LEU A 311 25.89 20.92 -13.24
N PHE A 312 25.36 21.82 -14.09
CA PHE A 312 24.18 21.55 -14.92
C PHE A 312 24.37 21.90 -16.40
N GLY A 313 25.52 22.48 -16.77
CA GLY A 313 25.82 22.88 -18.14
C GLY A 313 25.33 24.29 -18.52
N ASP A 314 25.69 24.73 -19.74
CA ASP A 314 25.47 26.11 -20.21
C ASP A 314 24.00 26.49 -20.28
N ALA A 315 23.15 25.60 -20.77
CA ALA A 315 21.71 25.87 -20.92
C ALA A 315 21.02 26.26 -19.61
N ILE A 316 21.37 25.59 -18.51
CA ILE A 316 20.84 25.90 -17.17
C ILE A 316 21.51 27.18 -16.62
N ALA A 317 22.83 27.33 -16.82
CA ALA A 317 23.54 28.50 -16.36
C ALA A 317 23.01 29.82 -16.92
N GLU A 318 22.55 29.84 -18.17
CA GLU A 318 21.94 30.99 -18.81
C GLU A 318 20.61 31.42 -18.17
N THR A 319 19.88 30.50 -17.56
CA THR A 319 18.63 30.81 -16.86
C THR A 319 18.85 31.39 -15.45
N VAL A 320 20.06 31.28 -14.89
CA VAL A 320 20.37 31.80 -13.57
C VAL A 320 20.53 33.32 -13.66
N PRO A 321 19.83 34.12 -12.83
CA PRO A 321 20.01 35.60 -12.76
C PRO A 321 21.44 36.00 -12.48
N SER A 322 21.81 37.22 -12.86
CA SER A 322 23.18 37.77 -12.61
C SER A 322 23.52 37.83 -11.14
N GLU A 323 22.53 38.09 -10.29
CA GLU A 323 22.63 38.12 -8.83
C GLU A 323 22.67 36.72 -8.20
N GLY A 324 22.51 35.68 -8.98
CA GLY A 324 22.39 34.27 -8.53
C GLY A 324 21.01 33.90 -7.98
N LEU A 325 20.86 32.67 -7.62
CA LEU A 325 19.66 32.09 -6.95
C LEU A 325 20.07 31.64 -5.55
N VAL A 326 19.17 31.81 -4.60
CA VAL A 326 19.22 31.06 -3.32
C VAL A 326 18.43 29.80 -3.51
N ASP A 327 19.06 28.66 -3.32
CA ASP A 327 18.44 27.36 -3.43
C ASP A 327 18.60 26.57 -2.13
N VAL A 328 17.70 25.60 -1.91
CA VAL A 328 17.69 24.75 -0.74
C VAL A 328 17.79 23.30 -1.19
N HIS A 329 18.97 22.72 -1.03
CA HIS A 329 19.15 21.30 -1.27
C HIS A 329 18.83 20.47 -0.03
N ARG A 330 18.06 19.42 -0.20
CA ARG A 330 17.72 18.46 0.86
C ARG A 330 18.51 17.18 0.64
N TYR A 331 19.12 16.67 1.70
CA TYR A 331 19.79 15.37 1.71
C TYR A 331 19.62 14.71 3.09
N LEU A 332 20.13 13.51 3.27
CA LEU A 332 20.11 12.79 4.53
C LEU A 332 21.48 12.68 5.16
N THR A 333 21.52 12.62 6.49
CA THR A 333 22.63 11.98 7.18
C THR A 333 22.14 10.70 7.85
N ILE A 334 22.98 9.66 7.81
CA ILE A 334 22.71 8.38 8.47
C ILE A 334 23.95 7.91 9.21
N VAL A 335 23.77 6.96 10.13
CA VAL A 335 24.86 6.27 10.81
C VAL A 335 25.01 4.88 10.21
N LEU A 336 26.19 4.59 9.67
CA LEU A 336 26.58 3.24 9.24
C LEU A 336 27.91 2.89 9.88
N GLU A 337 28.02 1.68 10.42
CA GLU A 337 29.24 1.19 11.09
C GLU A 337 29.77 2.19 12.13
N GLY A 338 28.88 2.89 12.83
CA GLY A 338 29.23 3.90 13.84
C GLY A 338 29.66 5.26 13.29
N GLN A 339 29.72 5.45 11.97
CA GLN A 339 30.07 6.71 11.33
C GLN A 339 28.82 7.42 10.79
N ARG A 340 28.75 8.75 11.01
CA ARG A 340 27.70 9.57 10.38
C ARG A 340 28.16 9.99 8.99
N ILE A 341 27.37 9.63 7.99
CA ILE A 341 27.64 9.91 6.57
C ILE A 341 26.49 10.68 5.95
N SER A 342 26.78 11.43 4.89
CA SER A 342 25.78 12.13 4.08
C SER A 342 25.33 11.24 2.92
N VAL A 343 24.03 11.27 2.62
CA VAL A 343 23.43 10.51 1.52
C VAL A 343 22.59 11.45 0.67
N ASP A 344 22.94 11.55 -0.60
CA ASP A 344 22.17 12.27 -1.62
C ASP A 344 21.53 11.26 -2.58
N ALA A 345 20.20 11.21 -2.56
CA ALA A 345 19.40 10.33 -3.41
C ALA A 345 18.76 11.07 -4.60
N THR A 346 19.24 12.26 -4.96
CA THR A 346 18.62 13.12 -5.99
C THR A 346 18.61 12.45 -7.35
N VAL A 347 19.76 11.98 -7.82
CA VAL A 347 19.93 11.44 -9.17
C VAL A 347 20.55 10.05 -9.13
N PRO A 348 20.25 9.19 -10.13
CA PRO A 348 20.99 7.95 -10.33
C PRO A 348 22.49 8.25 -10.52
N GLY A 349 23.32 7.44 -9.92
CA GLY A 349 24.78 7.55 -9.99
C GLY A 349 25.43 6.18 -9.92
N PRO A 350 26.76 6.12 -9.85
CA PRO A 350 27.45 4.86 -9.58
C PRO A 350 26.92 4.25 -8.27
N PRO A 351 27.00 2.93 -8.08
CA PRO A 351 26.59 2.29 -6.84
C PRO A 351 27.18 3.05 -5.63
N TRP A 352 26.31 3.31 -4.66
CA TRP A 352 26.72 4.01 -3.46
C TRP A 352 27.63 3.11 -2.59
N ASP A 353 28.79 3.62 -2.21
CA ASP A 353 29.78 2.89 -1.41
C ASP A 353 29.47 2.91 0.10
N GLY A 354 28.38 3.59 0.50
CA GLY A 354 28.03 3.79 1.90
C GLY A 354 28.82 4.90 2.61
N ARG A 355 29.73 5.58 1.93
CA ARG A 355 30.67 6.53 2.55
C ARG A 355 30.67 7.92 1.93
N THR A 356 30.41 8.04 0.64
CA THR A 356 30.41 9.33 -0.07
C THR A 356 28.99 9.85 -0.29
N PRO A 357 28.80 11.19 -0.28
CA PRO A 357 27.51 11.82 -0.56
C PRO A 357 26.99 11.53 -1.95
#